data_bf404a7e70403bcc32838fa78cf0d668
#
_entry.id   bf404a7e70403bcc32838fa78cf0d668
#
_cell.length_a   1.000
_cell.length_b   1.000
_cell.length_c   1.000
_cell.angle_alpha   90.00
_cell.angle_beta   90.00
_cell.angle_gamma   90.00
#
_symmetry.space_group_name_H-M   'P 1'
#
loop_
_entity.id
_entity.type
_entity.pdbx_description
1 polymer ?
#
loop_
_entity_poly.entity_id
_entity_poly.type
_entity_poly.pdbx_seq_one_letter_code
_entity_poly.pdbx_strand_id
1 'polypeptide(L)'
;MSPEIAARLADLNIQLAAQARDYCLFVRGNCLALAQSAGESFTSIGASGMMAENGIAYLVWREGHPVLAAHGGHEQPATQEELETVRRFSEDLKLTLGLAE
;
A
#
# COMPACT_ATOMS: atom_id res chain seq x y z
N MET A 1 -10.29 -8.29 11.53
CA MET A 1 -8.93 -8.78 11.23
C MET A 1 -8.57 -9.89 12.19
N SER A 2 -8.05 -11.00 11.69
CA SER A 2 -7.67 -12.13 12.53
C SER A 2 -6.41 -11.81 13.35
N PRO A 3 -6.24 -12.42 14.54
CA PRO A 3 -5.04 -12.23 15.33
C PRO A 3 -3.75 -12.66 14.60
N GLU A 4 -3.84 -13.67 13.74
CA GLU A 4 -2.69 -14.14 12.97
C GLU A 4 -2.20 -13.09 11.98
N ILE A 5 -3.14 -12.45 11.28
CA ILE A 5 -2.81 -11.36 10.34
C ILE A 5 -2.22 -10.20 11.10
N ALA A 6 -2.81 -9.81 12.24
CA ALA A 6 -2.31 -8.73 13.06
C ALA A 6 -0.88 -8.99 13.54
N ALA A 7 -0.58 -10.21 13.95
CA ALA A 7 0.77 -10.58 14.38
C ALA A 7 1.79 -10.50 13.24
N ARG A 8 1.42 -10.96 12.05
CA ARG A 8 2.32 -10.89 10.89
C ARG A 8 2.57 -9.46 10.45
N LEU A 9 1.53 -8.61 10.48
CA LEU A 9 1.70 -7.19 10.18
C LEU A 9 2.68 -6.53 11.14
N ALA A 10 2.57 -6.82 12.42
CA ALA A 10 3.48 -6.30 13.43
C ALA A 10 4.92 -6.75 13.17
N ASP A 11 5.13 -8.02 12.80
CA ASP A 11 6.46 -8.55 12.50
C ASP A 11 7.09 -7.85 11.29
N LEU A 12 6.28 -7.39 10.35
CA LEU A 12 6.74 -6.69 9.15
C LEU A 12 6.76 -5.17 9.32
N ASN A 13 6.48 -4.67 10.50
CA ASN A 13 6.38 -3.24 10.82
C ASN A 13 5.30 -2.53 9.99
N ILE A 14 4.25 -3.25 9.60
CA ILE A 14 3.11 -2.68 8.91
C ILE A 14 2.05 -2.34 9.94
N GLN A 15 1.58 -1.10 9.92
CA GLN A 15 0.61 -0.61 10.88
C GLN A 15 -0.73 -0.35 10.22
N LEU A 16 -1.80 -0.62 10.97
CA LEU A 16 -3.15 -0.23 10.57
C LEU A 16 -3.34 1.22 11.00
N ALA A 17 -3.34 2.13 10.03
CA ALA A 17 -3.42 3.56 10.29
C ALA A 17 -4.87 4.07 10.38
N ALA A 18 -5.78 3.44 9.65
CA ALA A 18 -7.20 3.80 9.67
C ALA A 18 -8.03 2.61 9.25
N GLN A 19 -9.26 2.56 9.74
CA GLN A 19 -10.19 1.49 9.40
C GLN A 19 -11.58 2.09 9.20
N ALA A 20 -12.16 1.78 8.05
CA ALA A 20 -13.56 2.05 7.75
C ALA A 20 -14.28 0.70 7.62
N ARG A 21 -15.57 0.73 7.34
CA ARG A 21 -16.39 -0.48 7.29
C ARG A 21 -15.85 -1.52 6.30
N ASP A 22 -15.43 -1.07 5.11
CA ASP A 22 -15.01 -1.96 4.03
C ASP A 22 -13.55 -1.80 3.65
N TYR A 23 -12.80 -0.97 4.37
CA TYR A 23 -11.42 -0.64 4.01
C TYR A 23 -10.53 -0.53 5.23
N CYS A 24 -9.28 -0.93 5.03
CA CYS A 24 -8.22 -0.70 6.01
C CYS A 24 -7.07 0.03 5.31
N LEU A 25 -6.53 1.04 5.96
CA LEU A 25 -5.35 1.75 5.47
C LEU A 25 -4.13 1.22 6.22
N PHE A 26 -3.21 0.62 5.49
CA PHE A 26 -1.96 0.10 6.03
C PHE A 26 -0.79 0.99 5.64
N VAL A 27 0.14 1.17 6.59
CA VAL A 27 1.32 2.02 6.38
C VAL A 27 2.58 1.34 6.90
N ARG A 28 3.69 1.63 6.25
CA ARG A 28 5.03 1.27 6.72
C ARG A 28 6.00 2.35 6.26
N GLY A 29 6.57 3.10 7.22
CA GLY A 29 7.37 4.26 6.89
C GLY A 29 6.54 5.26 6.09
N ASN A 30 7.00 5.59 4.89
CA ASN A 30 6.29 6.50 4.00
C ASN A 30 5.35 5.78 3.02
N CYS A 31 5.32 4.44 3.05
CA CYS A 31 4.47 3.68 2.15
C CYS A 31 3.07 3.51 2.72
N LEU A 32 2.07 3.45 1.85
CA LEU A 32 0.69 3.22 2.25
C LEU A 32 -0.07 2.46 1.18
N ALA A 33 -1.12 1.78 1.59
CA ALA A 33 -2.04 1.10 0.67
C ALA A 33 -3.39 0.92 1.35
N LEU A 34 -4.46 1.01 0.55
CA LEU A 34 -5.81 0.69 1.00
C LEU A 34 -6.13 -0.75 0.62
N ALA A 35 -6.61 -1.51 1.59
CA ALA A 35 -7.08 -2.87 1.35
C ALA A 35 -8.58 -2.92 1.56
N GLN A 36 -9.28 -3.57 0.65
CA GLN A 36 -10.71 -3.78 0.76
C GLN A 36 -10.97 -5.04 1.59
N SER A 37 -11.85 -4.94 2.58
CA SER A 37 -12.17 -6.05 3.47
C SER A 37 -13.63 -6.48 3.31
N ALA A 38 -13.86 -7.77 3.60
CA ALA A 38 -15.19 -8.36 3.67
C ALA A 38 -15.20 -9.26 4.91
N GLY A 39 -15.78 -8.76 6.00
CA GLY A 39 -15.70 -9.45 7.29
C GLY A 39 -14.28 -9.46 7.82
N GLU A 40 -13.74 -10.65 8.15
CA GLU A 40 -12.36 -10.78 8.62
C GLU A 40 -11.35 -11.02 7.50
N SER A 41 -11.83 -11.17 6.27
CA SER A 41 -11.00 -11.44 5.11
C SER A 41 -10.75 -10.18 4.31
N PHE A 42 -9.70 -10.21 3.48
CA PHE A 42 -9.39 -9.13 2.54
C PHE A 42 -9.62 -9.63 1.12
N THR A 43 -10.16 -8.79 0.26
CA THR A 43 -10.52 -9.16 -1.10
C THR A 43 -9.60 -8.55 -2.15
N SER A 44 -9.02 -7.39 -1.87
CA SER A 44 -8.14 -6.72 -2.82
C SER A 44 -7.31 -5.65 -2.13
N ILE A 45 -6.23 -5.25 -2.79
CA ILE A 45 -5.43 -4.09 -2.42
C ILE A 45 -5.50 -3.12 -3.59
N GLY A 46 -5.77 -1.86 -3.29
CA GLY A 46 -5.71 -0.80 -4.28
C GLY A 46 -4.27 -0.42 -4.60
N ALA A 47 -4.09 0.65 -5.35
CA ALA A 47 -2.76 1.13 -5.69
C ALA A 47 -1.99 1.48 -4.43
N SER A 48 -0.74 1.02 -4.37
CA SER A 48 0.17 1.38 -3.29
C SER A 48 0.85 2.71 -3.63
N GLY A 49 1.22 3.46 -2.61
CA GLY A 49 1.81 4.77 -2.80
C GLY A 49 2.72 5.17 -1.67
N MET A 50 3.13 6.42 -1.70
CA MET A 50 4.01 7.01 -0.70
C MET A 50 3.46 8.36 -0.25
N MET A 51 3.77 8.74 0.99
CA MET A 51 3.50 10.09 1.46
C MET A 51 4.50 11.05 0.84
N ALA A 52 3.99 12.11 0.23
CA ALA A 52 4.79 13.18 -0.35
C ALA A 52 4.44 14.51 0.34
N GLU A 53 5.21 15.56 0.04
CA GLU A 53 4.96 16.88 0.65
C GLU A 53 3.55 17.38 0.42
N ASN A 54 2.98 17.07 -0.74
CA ASN A 54 1.66 17.56 -1.14
C ASN A 54 0.55 16.51 -0.94
N GLY A 55 0.82 15.48 -0.13
CA GLY A 55 -0.15 14.43 0.15
C GLY A 55 0.30 13.07 -0.35
N ILE A 56 -0.65 12.25 -0.74
CA ILE A 56 -0.39 10.88 -1.16
C ILE A 56 -0.07 10.84 -2.65
N ALA A 57 1.02 10.16 -3.01
CA ALA A 57 1.37 9.88 -4.40
C ALA A 57 1.32 8.37 -4.63
N TYR A 58 0.52 7.94 -5.61
CA TYR A 58 0.38 6.53 -5.95
C TYR A 58 1.34 6.12 -7.05
N LEU A 59 1.87 4.90 -6.94
CA LEU A 59 2.73 4.34 -7.99
C LEU A 59 1.86 3.88 -9.14
N VAL A 60 2.04 4.51 -10.30
CA VAL A 60 1.32 4.14 -11.53
C VAL A 60 2.31 4.01 -12.69
N TRP A 61 1.90 3.38 -13.77
CA TRP A 61 2.74 3.18 -14.94
C TRP A 61 2.25 4.06 -16.08
N ARG A 62 3.18 4.83 -16.65
CA ARG A 62 2.91 5.68 -17.82
C ARG A 62 3.88 5.29 -18.92
N GLU A 63 3.37 4.77 -20.02
CA GLU A 63 4.19 4.35 -21.17
C GLU A 63 5.33 3.41 -20.79
N GLY A 64 5.06 2.48 -19.85
CA GLY A 64 6.05 1.53 -19.38
C GLY A 64 7.01 2.04 -18.32
N HIS A 65 6.83 3.28 -17.85
CA HIS A 65 7.68 3.86 -16.83
C HIS A 65 6.93 4.06 -15.52
N PRO A 66 7.55 3.79 -14.36
CA PRO A 66 6.91 4.03 -13.07
C PRO A 66 6.95 5.51 -12.73
N VAL A 67 5.79 6.05 -12.34
CA VAL A 67 5.68 7.43 -11.87
C VAL A 67 4.88 7.46 -10.58
N LEU A 68 5.17 8.48 -9.77
CA LEU A 68 4.40 8.77 -8.57
C LEU A 68 3.41 9.88 -8.93
N ALA A 69 2.13 9.52 -8.94
CA ALA A 69 1.06 10.44 -9.33
C ALA A 69 0.35 10.95 -8.09
N ALA A 70 0.49 12.23 -7.82
CA ALA A 70 -0.15 12.88 -6.69
C ALA A 70 -1.54 13.36 -7.06
N HIS A 71 -2.36 13.56 -6.03
CA HIS A 71 -3.67 14.16 -6.19
C HIS A 71 -3.51 15.58 -6.76
N GLY A 72 -4.33 15.92 -7.75
CA GLY A 72 -4.21 17.23 -8.41
C GLY A 72 -3.41 17.21 -9.70
N GLY A 73 -2.99 16.03 -10.15
CA GLY A 73 -2.36 15.87 -11.46
C GLY A 73 -0.84 16.01 -11.49
N HIS A 74 -0.20 16.19 -10.35
CA HIS A 74 1.25 16.23 -10.30
C HIS A 74 1.80 14.81 -10.44
N GLU A 75 2.68 14.61 -11.43
CA GLU A 75 3.36 13.34 -11.64
C GLU A 75 4.86 13.59 -11.71
N GLN A 76 5.62 12.68 -11.13
CA GLN A 76 7.08 12.70 -11.24
C GLN A 76 7.59 11.27 -11.38
N PRO A 77 8.68 11.07 -12.13
CA PRO A 77 9.25 9.73 -12.26
C PRO A 77 9.61 9.17 -10.89
N ALA A 78 9.28 7.90 -10.68
CA ALA A 78 9.70 7.20 -9.48
C ALA A 78 11.16 6.82 -9.61
N THR A 79 11.94 7.05 -8.55
CA THR A 79 13.32 6.57 -8.52
C THR A 79 13.32 5.05 -8.36
N GLN A 80 14.45 4.42 -8.68
CA GLN A 80 14.60 2.97 -8.49
C GLN A 80 14.37 2.59 -7.03
N GLU A 81 14.88 3.38 -6.11
CA GLU A 81 14.70 3.15 -4.68
C GLU A 81 13.23 3.25 -4.27
N GLU A 82 12.52 4.29 -4.76
CA GLU A 82 11.10 4.45 -4.49
C GLU A 82 10.28 3.29 -5.03
N LEU A 83 10.56 2.89 -6.27
CA LEU A 83 9.88 1.76 -6.90
C LEU A 83 10.06 0.48 -6.09
N GLU A 84 11.28 0.16 -5.69
CA GLU A 84 11.57 -1.04 -4.91
C GLU A 84 10.93 -1.00 -3.53
N THR A 85 10.94 0.16 -2.88
CA THR A 85 10.35 0.32 -1.56
C THR A 85 8.85 0.09 -1.59
N VAL A 86 8.15 0.69 -2.56
CA VAL A 86 6.70 0.53 -2.70
C VAL A 86 6.36 -0.91 -3.10
N ARG A 87 7.10 -1.50 -4.02
CA ARG A 87 6.88 -2.89 -4.45
C ARG A 87 7.04 -3.86 -3.29
N ARG A 88 8.10 -3.72 -2.52
CA ARG A 88 8.36 -4.60 -1.37
C ARG A 88 7.24 -4.50 -0.35
N PHE A 89 6.81 -3.28 -0.03
CA PHE A 89 5.68 -3.07 0.86
C PHE A 89 4.41 -3.74 0.34
N SER A 90 4.10 -3.53 -0.93
CA SER A 90 2.91 -4.11 -1.56
C SER A 90 2.94 -5.63 -1.55
N GLU A 91 4.09 -6.23 -1.87
CA GLU A 91 4.25 -7.69 -1.87
C GLU A 91 4.11 -8.28 -0.47
N ASP A 92 4.76 -7.65 0.52
CA ASP A 92 4.64 -8.08 1.91
C ASP A 92 3.21 -8.01 2.41
N LEU A 93 2.51 -6.93 2.06
CA LEU A 93 1.13 -6.75 2.46
C LEU A 93 0.21 -7.78 1.80
N LYS A 94 0.37 -8.03 0.50
CA LYS A 94 -0.42 -9.03 -0.21
C LYS A 94 -0.23 -10.42 0.38
N LEU A 95 1.00 -10.81 0.66
CA LEU A 95 1.28 -12.11 1.27
C LEU A 95 0.61 -12.24 2.63
N THR A 96 0.72 -11.20 3.46
CA THR A 96 0.17 -11.22 4.80
C THR A 96 -1.36 -11.29 4.79
N LEU A 97 -2.00 -10.59 3.85
CA LEU A 97 -3.45 -10.57 3.75
C LEU A 97 -4.03 -11.75 2.96
N GLY A 98 -3.17 -12.64 2.45
CA GLY A 98 -3.62 -13.79 1.68
C GLY A 98 -4.05 -13.47 0.26
N LEU A 99 -3.55 -12.36 -0.30
CA LEU A 99 -3.91 -11.89 -1.64
C LEU A 99 -2.83 -12.15 -2.69
N ALA A 100 -1.70 -12.70 -2.29
CA ALA A 100 -0.63 -13.05 -3.22
C ALA A 100 -1.00 -14.31 -4.00
N GLU A 101 -0.71 -14.30 -5.27
CA GLU A 101 -0.88 -15.48 -6.13
C GLU A 101 0.32 -16.41 -6.02
#